data_386eea15c0094ab235c192f04955ae37
#
_entry.id   386eea15c0094ab235c192f04955ae37
#
_cell.length_a   1.000
_cell.length_b   1.000
_cell.length_c   1.000
_cell.angle_alpha   90.00
_cell.angle_beta   90.00
_cell.angle_gamma   90.00
#
_symmetry.space_group_name_H-M   'P 1'
#
loop_
_entity.id
_entity.type
_entity.pdbx_description
1 polymer ?
#
loop_
_entity_poly.entity_id
_entity_poly.type
_entity_poly.pdbx_seq_one_letter_code
_entity_poly.pdbx_strand_id
1 'polypeptide(L)'
;RATQNALLKLRPYQRRDTSELWPTDVYTADGTTFDAEVLHPDHGQPFKPEITAILDVATRRCVGISVALSESALTVLDALRMACCYGGVPALFYSDGGPGYVNRLLLDDRTGMMTRLGITPTNAIPGRPQGKGLMERAVKTLWVRAAQGLTSYTGTLMDGDAAHRNFKFSRAALKTGKRALLPSWEEFKRHI
;
A
#
# COMPACT_ATOMS: atom_id res chain seq x y z
N ARG A 1 1.84 -22.48 -20.08
CA ARG A 1 1.47 -21.51 -19.00
C ARG A 1 -0.06 -21.39 -18.83
N ALA A 2 -0.84 -21.33 -19.91
CA ALA A 2 -2.31 -21.26 -19.84
C ALA A 2 -2.93 -22.48 -19.13
N THR A 3 -2.41 -23.66 -19.36
CA THR A 3 -2.91 -24.93 -18.78
C THR A 3 -2.66 -25.03 -17.27
N GLN A 4 -1.52 -24.54 -16.78
CA GLN A 4 -1.24 -24.50 -15.35
C GLN A 4 -2.17 -23.55 -14.60
N ASN A 5 -2.48 -22.39 -15.16
CA ASN A 5 -3.42 -21.43 -14.58
C ASN A 5 -4.87 -21.97 -14.56
N ALA A 6 -5.26 -22.78 -15.55
CA ALA A 6 -6.55 -23.46 -15.55
C ALA A 6 -6.66 -24.53 -14.46
N LEU A 7 -5.60 -25.32 -14.26
CA LEU A 7 -5.53 -26.34 -13.19
C LEU A 7 -5.52 -25.73 -11.80
N LEU A 8 -4.93 -24.53 -11.62
CA LEU A 8 -4.92 -23.83 -10.33
C LEU A 8 -6.33 -23.36 -9.91
N LYS A 9 -7.22 -23.06 -10.87
CA LYS A 9 -8.62 -22.72 -10.61
C LYS A 9 -9.46 -23.89 -10.14
N LEU A 10 -9.06 -25.13 -10.44
CA LEU A 10 -9.75 -26.34 -10.04
C LEU A 10 -9.37 -26.83 -8.64
N ARG A 11 -8.36 -26.25 -8.01
CA ARG A 11 -7.99 -26.62 -6.63
C ARG A 11 -9.02 -26.09 -5.65
N PRO A 12 -9.46 -26.89 -4.68
CA PRO A 12 -10.38 -26.42 -3.65
C PRO A 12 -9.78 -25.23 -2.90
N TYR A 13 -10.61 -24.24 -2.62
CA TYR A 13 -10.23 -23.09 -1.80
C TYR A 13 -9.94 -23.58 -0.38
N GLN A 14 -8.71 -23.44 0.04
CA GLN A 14 -8.31 -23.70 1.42
C GLN A 14 -8.32 -22.38 2.18
N ARG A 15 -9.29 -22.20 3.06
CA ARG A 15 -9.36 -21.02 3.93
C ARG A 15 -8.12 -21.01 4.83
N ARG A 16 -7.37 -19.94 4.83
CA ARG A 16 -6.28 -19.75 5.79
C ARG A 16 -6.90 -19.47 7.14
N ASP A 17 -6.68 -20.37 8.08
CA ASP A 17 -6.97 -20.11 9.48
C ASP A 17 -5.85 -19.23 10.07
N THR A 18 -6.24 -18.12 10.66
CA THR A 18 -5.35 -17.19 11.35
C THR A 18 -5.76 -17.00 12.80
N SER A 19 -6.66 -17.84 13.32
CA SER A 19 -7.20 -17.72 14.68
C SER A 19 -6.16 -17.99 15.76
N GLU A 20 -5.13 -18.78 15.45
CA GLU A 20 -4.05 -19.10 16.37
C GLU A 20 -2.84 -18.16 16.30
N LEU A 21 -2.89 -17.16 15.40
CA LEU A 21 -1.81 -16.19 15.30
C LEU A 21 -1.90 -15.16 16.43
N TRP A 22 -0.76 -14.88 17.01
CA TRP A 22 -0.59 -13.81 17.99
C TRP A 22 -0.19 -12.49 17.31
N PRO A 23 -0.44 -11.34 17.96
CA PRO A 23 0.12 -10.07 17.50
C PRO A 23 1.62 -10.20 17.27
N THR A 24 2.11 -9.66 16.15
CA THR A 24 3.52 -9.72 15.70
C THR A 24 4.00 -11.05 15.13
N ASP A 25 3.18 -12.11 15.09
CA ASP A 25 3.62 -13.34 14.40
C ASP A 25 3.82 -13.10 12.91
N VAL A 26 2.89 -12.44 12.24
CA VAL A 26 2.95 -12.20 10.80
C VAL A 26 2.51 -10.79 10.46
N TYR A 27 3.40 -10.04 9.84
CA TYR A 27 3.05 -8.80 9.16
C TYR A 27 2.93 -9.03 7.67
N THR A 28 1.95 -8.42 7.04
CA THR A 28 1.80 -8.39 5.58
C THR A 28 1.86 -6.96 5.07
N ALA A 29 2.51 -6.77 3.93
CA ALA A 29 2.69 -5.46 3.32
C ALA A 29 2.22 -5.42 1.88
N ASP A 30 1.74 -4.27 1.46
CA ASP A 30 1.40 -3.96 0.07
C ASP A 30 1.56 -2.47 -0.21
N GLY A 31 1.92 -2.16 -1.46
CA GLY A 31 1.93 -0.81 -2.00
C GLY A 31 0.67 -0.54 -2.82
N THR A 32 0.16 0.67 -2.75
CA THR A 32 -0.99 1.09 -3.54
C THR A 32 -0.89 2.57 -3.91
N THR A 33 -1.27 2.89 -5.14
CA THR A 33 -1.45 4.26 -5.57
C THR A 33 -2.72 4.84 -4.96
N PHE A 34 -2.62 5.99 -4.34
CA PHE A 34 -3.76 6.67 -3.73
C PHE A 34 -4.74 7.20 -4.78
N ASP A 35 -6.02 6.96 -4.63
CA ASP A 35 -7.06 7.24 -5.61
C ASP A 35 -7.53 8.71 -5.66
N ALA A 36 -6.69 9.64 -5.26
CA ALA A 36 -6.94 11.07 -5.42
C ALA A 36 -5.69 11.83 -5.85
N GLU A 37 -5.86 12.92 -6.59
CA GLU A 37 -4.76 13.78 -6.98
C GLU A 37 -4.39 14.77 -5.86
N VAL A 38 -3.09 14.95 -5.65
CA VAL A 38 -2.48 15.83 -4.65
C VAL A 38 -1.46 16.72 -5.36
N LEU A 39 -1.19 17.92 -4.87
CA LEU A 39 -0.15 18.77 -5.42
C LEU A 39 1.24 18.27 -5.03
N HIS A 40 2.09 18.05 -6.04
CA HIS A 40 3.49 17.65 -5.83
C HIS A 40 4.25 18.74 -5.06
N PRO A 41 5.03 18.40 -4.03
CA PRO A 41 5.70 19.39 -3.17
C PRO A 41 6.68 20.29 -3.93
N ASP A 42 7.41 19.75 -4.92
CA ASP A 42 8.49 20.49 -5.59
C ASP A 42 7.98 21.39 -6.72
N HIS A 43 7.06 20.90 -7.55
CA HIS A 43 6.63 21.61 -8.76
C HIS A 43 5.12 21.95 -8.80
N GLY A 44 4.35 21.53 -7.80
CA GLY A 44 2.94 21.85 -7.67
C GLY A 44 2.03 21.30 -8.78
N GLN A 45 2.48 20.28 -9.52
CA GLN A 45 1.62 19.56 -10.48
C GLN A 45 0.83 18.47 -9.77
N PRO A 46 -0.42 18.18 -10.19
CA PRO A 46 -1.17 17.07 -9.64
C PRO A 46 -0.51 15.73 -9.92
N PHE A 47 -0.42 14.90 -8.91
CA PHE A 47 0.04 13.51 -9.01
C PHE A 47 -0.74 12.65 -8.00
N LYS A 48 -0.67 11.34 -8.16
CA LYS A 48 -1.22 10.39 -7.21
C LYS A 48 -0.11 9.86 -6.30
N PRO A 49 -0.19 10.07 -4.97
CA PRO A 49 0.78 9.53 -4.02
C PRO A 49 0.78 8.00 -3.99
N GLU A 50 1.92 7.43 -3.61
CA GLU A 50 2.05 6.02 -3.29
C GLU A 50 1.98 5.81 -1.77
N ILE A 51 1.23 4.80 -1.34
CA ILE A 51 1.09 4.41 0.06
C ILE A 51 1.59 2.98 0.21
N THR A 52 2.56 2.78 1.08
CA THR A 52 2.97 1.45 1.55
C THR A 52 2.35 1.22 2.92
N ALA A 53 1.57 0.17 3.07
CA ALA A 53 0.92 -0.18 4.34
C ALA A 53 1.38 -1.54 4.83
N ILE A 54 1.51 -1.66 6.16
CA ILE A 54 1.81 -2.91 6.84
C ILE A 54 0.71 -3.23 7.83
N LEU A 55 0.15 -4.42 7.71
CA LEU A 55 -0.88 -4.94 8.59
C LEU A 55 -0.35 -6.08 9.44
N ASP A 56 -0.74 -6.09 10.70
CA ASP A 56 -0.65 -7.27 11.54
C ASP A 56 -1.80 -8.25 11.19
N VAL A 57 -1.44 -9.45 10.80
CA VAL A 57 -2.40 -10.46 10.34
C VAL A 57 -3.30 -10.94 11.47
N ALA A 58 -2.80 -11.03 12.69
CA ALA A 58 -3.57 -11.45 13.86
C ALA A 58 -4.63 -10.42 14.24
N THR A 59 -4.22 -9.17 14.44
CA THR A 59 -5.08 -8.10 14.95
C THR A 59 -5.87 -7.36 13.87
N ARG A 60 -5.51 -7.53 12.59
CA ARG A 60 -6.06 -6.80 11.44
C ARG A 60 -5.79 -5.29 11.46
N ARG A 61 -4.89 -4.82 12.31
CA ARG A 61 -4.54 -3.41 12.44
C ARG A 61 -3.46 -3.02 11.44
N CYS A 62 -3.57 -1.80 10.92
CA CYS A 62 -2.46 -1.16 10.21
C CYS A 62 -1.46 -0.70 11.27
N VAL A 63 -0.27 -1.30 11.27
CA VAL A 63 0.80 -1.04 12.25
C VAL A 63 1.91 -0.18 11.68
N GLY A 64 2.00 -0.07 10.37
CA GLY A 64 2.99 0.76 9.69
C GLY A 64 2.45 1.33 8.38
N ILE A 65 2.80 2.58 8.11
CA ILE A 65 2.46 3.30 6.89
C ILE A 65 3.63 4.16 6.46
N SER A 66 3.84 4.26 5.16
CA SER A 66 4.69 5.28 4.55
C SER A 66 3.99 5.85 3.33
N VAL A 67 4.06 7.16 3.14
CA VAL A 67 3.53 7.86 1.98
C VAL A 67 4.67 8.49 1.20
N ALA A 68 4.66 8.35 -0.11
CA ALA A 68 5.75 8.80 -0.96
C ALA A 68 5.28 9.34 -2.31
N LEU A 69 6.20 9.99 -3.01
CA LEU A 69 5.96 10.50 -4.37
C LEU A 69 5.97 9.37 -5.40
N SER A 70 6.67 8.27 -5.10
CA SER A 70 6.74 7.08 -5.92
C SER A 70 7.08 5.85 -5.06
N GLU A 71 6.72 4.66 -5.53
CA GLU A 71 7.10 3.41 -4.89
C GLU A 71 8.63 3.23 -4.87
N SER A 72 9.17 2.83 -3.73
CA SER A 72 10.60 2.60 -3.56
C SER A 72 10.90 1.64 -2.40
N ALA A 73 12.11 1.09 -2.36
CA ALA A 73 12.58 0.30 -1.22
C ALA A 73 12.61 1.11 0.10
N LEU A 74 12.83 2.42 0.00
CA LEU A 74 12.85 3.31 1.17
C LEU A 74 11.45 3.47 1.80
N THR A 75 10.38 3.45 1.00
CA THR A 75 9.01 3.52 1.52
C THR A 75 8.64 2.27 2.28
N VAL A 76 9.05 1.09 1.80
CA VAL A 76 8.88 -0.17 2.51
C VAL A 76 9.68 -0.18 3.81
N LEU A 77 10.94 0.29 3.75
CA LEU A 77 11.81 0.37 4.94
C LEU A 77 11.21 1.30 6.00
N ASP A 78 10.71 2.46 5.62
CA ASP A 78 10.10 3.44 6.53
C ASP A 78 8.80 2.90 7.15
N ALA A 79 7.93 2.27 6.34
CA ALA A 79 6.72 1.61 6.84
C ALA A 79 7.07 0.48 7.83
N LEU A 80 8.10 -0.33 7.54
CA LEU A 80 8.53 -1.41 8.43
C LEU A 80 9.15 -0.86 9.72
N ARG A 81 9.95 0.21 9.64
CA ARG A 81 10.47 0.92 10.81
C ARG A 81 9.33 1.38 11.71
N MET A 82 8.31 2.04 11.14
CA MET A 82 7.14 2.47 11.89
C MET A 82 6.42 1.29 12.53
N ALA A 83 6.19 0.20 11.77
CA ALA A 83 5.53 -0.99 12.27
C ALA A 83 6.28 -1.62 13.46
N CYS A 84 7.62 -1.70 13.38
CA CYS A 84 8.45 -2.22 14.47
C CYS A 84 8.42 -1.33 15.71
N CYS A 85 8.38 0.00 15.52
CA CYS A 85 8.36 0.95 16.66
C CYS A 85 7.02 0.95 17.42
N TYR A 86 5.90 0.81 16.72
CA TYR A 86 4.56 0.94 17.30
C TYR A 86 3.86 -0.39 17.52
N GLY A 87 4.10 -1.38 16.67
CA GLY A 87 3.46 -2.69 16.72
C GLY A 87 4.34 -3.79 17.32
N GLY A 88 5.65 -3.61 17.28
CA GLY A 88 6.63 -4.62 17.64
C GLY A 88 7.30 -5.26 16.42
N VAL A 89 8.36 -6.01 16.64
CA VAL A 89 9.12 -6.70 15.57
C VAL A 89 8.39 -7.99 15.20
N PRO A 90 8.00 -8.18 13.92
CA PRO A 90 7.29 -9.39 13.53
C PRO A 90 8.24 -10.60 13.38
N ALA A 91 7.74 -11.80 13.63
CA ALA A 91 8.48 -13.03 13.33
C ALA A 91 8.58 -13.26 11.81
N LEU A 92 7.47 -13.05 11.09
CA LEU A 92 7.39 -13.22 9.64
C LEU A 92 6.93 -11.94 8.96
N PHE A 93 7.55 -11.61 7.82
CA PHE A 93 7.14 -10.51 6.96
C PHE A 93 6.73 -11.06 5.58
N TYR A 94 5.43 -10.96 5.27
CA TYR A 94 4.84 -11.52 4.06
C TYR A 94 4.57 -10.44 3.02
N SER A 95 5.20 -10.53 1.84
CA SER A 95 5.03 -9.58 0.74
C SER A 95 4.83 -10.30 -0.61
N ASP A 96 4.59 -9.53 -1.67
CA ASP A 96 4.45 -10.08 -3.03
C ASP A 96 5.78 -10.37 -3.73
N GLY A 97 6.89 -10.03 -3.09
CA GLY A 97 8.21 -10.20 -3.68
C GLY A 97 8.55 -9.20 -4.79
N GLY A 98 7.82 -8.07 -4.87
CA GLY A 98 8.17 -6.97 -5.76
C GLY A 98 9.52 -6.32 -5.44
N PRO A 99 10.10 -5.52 -6.36
CA PRO A 99 11.43 -4.90 -6.17
C PRO A 99 11.55 -4.03 -4.91
N GLY A 100 10.44 -3.42 -4.47
CA GLY A 100 10.37 -2.66 -3.23
C GLY A 100 10.61 -3.51 -1.98
N TYR A 101 10.29 -4.81 -2.04
CA TYR A 101 10.40 -5.76 -0.92
C TYR A 101 11.62 -6.67 -1.01
N VAL A 102 12.12 -6.92 -2.22
CA VAL A 102 13.30 -7.78 -2.46
C VAL A 102 14.47 -6.91 -2.86
N ASN A 103 15.17 -6.37 -1.88
CA ASN A 103 16.30 -5.49 -2.08
C ASN A 103 17.33 -5.62 -0.95
N ARG A 104 18.55 -5.10 -1.16
CA ARG A 104 19.64 -5.21 -0.20
C ARG A 104 19.39 -4.46 1.11
N LEU A 105 18.66 -3.35 1.10
CA LEU A 105 18.37 -2.58 2.32
C LEU A 105 17.55 -3.40 3.32
N LEU A 106 16.69 -4.28 2.82
CA LEU A 106 15.85 -5.14 3.63
C LEU A 106 16.48 -6.51 3.92
N LEU A 107 17.13 -7.13 2.93
CA LEU A 107 17.45 -8.56 2.92
C LEU A 107 18.95 -8.88 2.93
N ASP A 108 19.85 -7.90 2.89
CA ASP A 108 21.31 -8.18 2.95
C ASP A 108 21.66 -8.95 4.23
N ASP A 109 22.46 -9.99 4.10
CA ASP A 109 22.77 -10.93 5.20
C ASP A 109 23.48 -10.27 6.40
N ARG A 110 24.09 -9.11 6.22
CA ARG A 110 24.82 -8.40 7.29
C ARG A 110 24.17 -7.10 7.70
N THR A 111 23.64 -6.34 6.73
CA THR A 111 23.19 -4.97 6.92
C THR A 111 21.71 -4.79 6.71
N GLY A 112 21.02 -5.78 6.13
CA GLY A 112 19.57 -5.74 5.88
C GLY A 112 18.77 -5.56 7.16
N MET A 113 17.75 -4.72 7.11
CA MET A 113 16.92 -4.43 8.28
C MET A 113 16.25 -5.69 8.83
N MET A 114 15.69 -6.55 7.98
CA MET A 114 15.03 -7.79 8.39
C MET A 114 16.01 -8.75 9.05
N THR A 115 17.18 -8.92 8.46
CA THR A 115 18.24 -9.79 9.01
C THR A 115 18.67 -9.32 10.41
N ARG A 116 18.90 -8.01 10.56
CA ARG A 116 19.32 -7.42 11.85
C ARG A 116 18.26 -7.51 12.94
N LEU A 117 16.99 -7.52 12.58
CA LEU A 117 15.86 -7.63 13.51
C LEU A 117 15.38 -9.08 13.70
N GLY A 118 15.98 -10.06 13.03
CA GLY A 118 15.56 -11.46 13.09
C GLY A 118 14.21 -11.73 12.42
N ILE A 119 13.79 -10.88 11.49
CA ILE A 119 12.53 -11.03 10.75
C ILE A 119 12.74 -12.01 9.59
N THR A 120 11.92 -13.04 9.48
CA THR A 120 11.95 -13.97 8.36
C THR A 120 11.10 -13.45 7.20
N PRO A 121 11.71 -13.07 6.05
CA PRO A 121 10.96 -12.67 4.86
C PRO A 121 10.28 -13.88 4.22
N THR A 122 9.03 -13.71 3.80
CA THR A 122 8.25 -14.73 3.11
C THR A 122 7.49 -14.08 1.95
N ASN A 123 7.64 -14.63 0.76
CA ASN A 123 7.01 -14.08 -0.43
C ASN A 123 5.74 -14.86 -0.80
N ALA A 124 4.76 -14.14 -1.35
CA ALA A 124 3.59 -14.72 -1.97
C ALA A 124 4.00 -15.64 -3.14
N ILE A 125 3.34 -16.78 -3.27
CA ILE A 125 3.54 -17.66 -4.42
C ILE A 125 3.00 -16.94 -5.66
N PRO A 126 3.83 -16.74 -6.70
CA PRO A 126 3.38 -16.08 -7.93
C PRO A 126 2.12 -16.74 -8.51
N GLY A 127 1.13 -15.92 -8.91
CA GLY A 127 -0.12 -16.42 -9.49
C GLY A 127 -1.16 -16.91 -8.49
N ARG A 128 -0.97 -16.70 -7.18
CA ARG A 128 -1.96 -17.01 -6.13
C ARG A 128 -2.45 -15.75 -5.42
N PRO A 129 -3.47 -15.04 -5.97
CA PRO A 129 -3.99 -13.79 -5.39
C PRO A 129 -4.65 -13.98 -4.02
N GLN A 130 -5.06 -15.20 -3.68
CA GLN A 130 -5.76 -15.53 -2.43
C GLN A 130 -4.97 -15.19 -1.15
N GLY A 131 -3.63 -15.00 -1.25
CA GLY A 131 -2.79 -14.58 -0.13
C GLY A 131 -2.95 -13.13 0.29
N LYS A 132 -3.51 -12.26 -0.56
CA LYS A 132 -3.59 -10.81 -0.36
C LYS A 132 -4.98 -10.29 0.04
N GLY A 133 -6.01 -11.14 0.14
CA GLY A 133 -7.38 -10.71 0.42
C GLY A 133 -7.54 -9.87 1.69
N LEU A 134 -6.64 -10.02 2.67
CA LEU A 134 -6.60 -9.16 3.85
C LEU A 134 -6.15 -7.75 3.49
N MET A 135 -5.05 -7.61 2.74
CA MET A 135 -4.52 -6.31 2.29
C MET A 135 -5.50 -5.61 1.35
N GLU A 136 -6.06 -6.31 0.37
CA GLU A 136 -7.05 -5.75 -0.56
C GLU A 136 -8.25 -5.16 0.19
N ARG A 137 -8.75 -5.85 1.23
CA ARG A 137 -9.83 -5.35 2.07
C ARG A 137 -9.42 -4.13 2.90
N ALA A 138 -8.21 -4.12 3.46
CA ALA A 138 -7.70 -3.00 4.22
C ALA A 138 -7.48 -1.77 3.34
N VAL A 139 -6.86 -1.93 2.18
CA VAL A 139 -6.69 -0.86 1.18
C VAL A 139 -8.04 -0.26 0.83
N LYS A 140 -9.04 -1.08 0.50
CA LYS A 140 -10.39 -0.62 0.18
C LYS A 140 -11.05 0.11 1.35
N THR A 141 -10.86 -0.36 2.56
CA THR A 141 -11.52 0.21 3.75
C THR A 141 -10.85 1.50 4.22
N LEU A 142 -9.52 1.57 4.18
CA LEU A 142 -8.76 2.70 4.69
C LEU A 142 -8.54 3.74 3.59
N TRP A 143 -7.84 3.36 2.53
CA TRP A 143 -7.32 4.33 1.56
C TRP A 143 -8.34 4.77 0.54
N VAL A 144 -9.19 3.87 0.03
CA VAL A 144 -10.26 4.25 -0.90
C VAL A 144 -11.28 5.16 -0.21
N ARG A 145 -11.65 4.88 1.04
CA ARG A 145 -12.54 5.77 1.80
C ARG A 145 -11.90 7.12 2.10
N ALA A 146 -10.62 7.14 2.47
CA ALA A 146 -9.90 8.39 2.67
C ALA A 146 -9.86 9.21 1.38
N ALA A 147 -9.57 8.57 0.23
CA ALA A 147 -9.55 9.24 -1.07
C ALA A 147 -10.92 9.80 -1.47
N GLN A 148 -12.02 9.10 -1.17
CA GLN A 148 -13.40 9.57 -1.43
C GLN A 148 -13.75 10.85 -0.67
N GLY A 149 -13.09 11.14 0.45
CA GLY A 149 -13.25 12.40 1.19
C GLY A 149 -12.63 13.62 0.48
N LEU A 150 -11.85 13.42 -0.58
CA LEU A 150 -11.18 14.50 -1.32
C LEU A 150 -11.92 14.83 -2.61
N THR A 151 -12.01 16.13 -2.93
CA THR A 151 -12.62 16.61 -4.16
C THR A 151 -11.88 16.15 -5.42
N SER A 152 -10.61 15.77 -5.29
CA SER A 152 -9.74 15.25 -6.34
C SER A 152 -9.77 13.73 -6.50
N TYR A 153 -10.75 13.05 -5.89
CA TYR A 153 -10.93 11.60 -6.02
C TYR A 153 -11.11 11.18 -7.49
N THR A 154 -10.40 10.13 -7.90
CA THR A 154 -10.40 9.58 -9.26
C THR A 154 -10.40 8.05 -9.28
N GLY A 155 -10.90 7.42 -8.21
CA GLY A 155 -10.90 5.96 -8.07
C GLY A 155 -12.01 5.27 -8.85
N THR A 156 -11.91 3.94 -8.95
CA THR A 156 -12.79 3.07 -9.75
C THR A 156 -14.25 3.01 -9.27
N LEU A 157 -14.55 3.49 -8.06
CA LEU A 157 -15.92 3.57 -7.55
C LEU A 157 -16.65 4.84 -8.02
N MET A 158 -15.98 5.69 -8.80
CA MET A 158 -16.56 6.87 -9.41
C MET A 158 -17.10 6.52 -10.80
N ASP A 159 -18.26 7.09 -11.17
CA ASP A 159 -18.73 7.05 -12.55
C ASP A 159 -17.70 7.68 -13.51
N GLY A 160 -17.53 7.09 -14.69
CA GLY A 160 -16.51 7.50 -15.67
C GLY A 160 -16.60 8.97 -16.07
N ASP A 161 -17.82 9.49 -16.22
CA ASP A 161 -18.06 10.90 -16.53
C ASP A 161 -17.69 11.82 -15.36
N ALA A 162 -17.90 11.39 -14.12
CA ALA A 162 -17.49 12.12 -12.94
C ALA A 162 -15.96 12.13 -12.78
N ALA A 163 -15.29 11.02 -13.02
CA ALA A 163 -13.83 10.93 -13.02
C ALA A 163 -13.22 11.88 -14.07
N HIS A 164 -13.80 11.91 -15.27
CA HIS A 164 -13.35 12.83 -16.34
C HIS A 164 -13.59 14.29 -15.99
N ARG A 165 -14.71 14.63 -15.36
CA ARG A 165 -14.97 15.99 -14.86
C ARG A 165 -13.96 16.41 -13.79
N ASN A 166 -13.65 15.54 -12.84
CA ASN A 166 -12.66 15.83 -11.80
C ASN A 166 -11.26 16.01 -12.38
N PHE A 167 -10.87 15.20 -13.35
CA PHE A 167 -9.60 15.36 -14.05
C PHE A 167 -9.53 16.73 -14.78
N LYS A 168 -10.58 17.11 -15.52
CA LYS A 168 -10.66 18.43 -16.18
C LYS A 168 -10.63 19.55 -15.16
N PHE A 169 -11.32 19.41 -14.03
CA PHE A 169 -11.34 20.37 -12.95
C PHE A 169 -9.94 20.61 -12.36
N SER A 170 -9.21 19.55 -12.04
CA SER A 170 -7.84 19.66 -11.53
C SER A 170 -6.92 20.40 -12.50
N ARG A 171 -7.04 20.12 -13.79
CA ARG A 171 -6.22 20.80 -14.82
C ARG A 171 -6.63 22.26 -15.03
N ALA A 172 -7.93 22.55 -14.96
CA ALA A 172 -8.43 23.94 -15.02
C ALA A 172 -8.01 24.76 -13.80
N ALA A 173 -8.06 24.19 -12.60
CA ALA A 173 -7.60 24.82 -11.38
C ALA A 173 -6.13 25.22 -11.44
N LEU A 174 -5.28 24.39 -12.04
CA LEU A 174 -3.87 24.73 -12.26
C LEU A 174 -3.69 25.92 -13.22
N LYS A 175 -4.41 25.90 -14.36
CA LYS A 175 -4.31 26.95 -15.38
C LYS A 175 -4.78 28.31 -14.87
N THR A 176 -5.78 28.33 -14.01
CA THR A 176 -6.38 29.56 -13.44
C THR A 176 -5.71 30.03 -12.14
N GLY A 177 -4.65 29.33 -11.69
CA GLY A 177 -3.97 29.64 -10.42
C GLY A 177 -4.75 29.25 -9.17
N LYS A 178 -5.90 28.60 -9.31
CA LYS A 178 -6.74 28.11 -8.18
C LYS A 178 -6.22 26.79 -7.59
N ARG A 179 -4.90 26.72 -7.36
CA ARG A 179 -4.23 25.51 -6.80
C ARG A 179 -4.80 25.08 -5.44
N ALA A 180 -5.35 26.03 -4.68
CA ALA A 180 -5.96 25.77 -3.37
C ALA A 180 -7.18 24.83 -3.40
N LEU A 181 -7.68 24.46 -4.58
CA LEU A 181 -8.75 23.46 -4.73
C LEU A 181 -8.24 22.00 -4.70
N LEU A 182 -6.93 21.82 -4.77
CA LEU A 182 -6.29 20.50 -4.67
C LEU A 182 -5.53 20.44 -3.33
N PRO A 183 -5.57 19.31 -2.63
CA PRO A 183 -4.82 19.17 -1.38
C PRO A 183 -3.32 19.31 -1.66
N SER A 184 -2.64 20.06 -0.83
CA SER A 184 -1.18 20.10 -0.79
C SER A 184 -0.62 18.79 -0.25
N TRP A 185 0.68 18.56 -0.44
CA TRP A 185 1.36 17.39 0.14
C TRP A 185 1.22 17.32 1.67
N GLU A 186 1.32 18.46 2.35
CA GLU A 186 1.18 18.53 3.81
C GLU A 186 -0.26 18.29 4.29
N GLU A 187 -1.26 18.77 3.54
CA GLU A 187 -2.66 18.48 3.83
C GLU A 187 -2.97 17.00 3.63
N PHE A 188 -2.45 16.41 2.56
CA PHE A 188 -2.57 14.96 2.32
C PHE A 188 -1.96 14.15 3.46
N LYS A 189 -0.73 14.45 3.91
CA LYS A 189 -0.09 13.74 5.02
C LYS A 189 -0.87 13.84 6.34
N ARG A 190 -1.60 14.92 6.55
CA ARG A 190 -2.48 15.07 7.73
C ARG A 190 -3.83 14.38 7.58
N HIS A 191 -4.24 14.12 6.34
CA HIS A 191 -5.50 13.46 6.04
C HIS A 191 -5.41 11.93 6.16
N ILE A 192 -4.22 11.36 5.90
CA ILE A 192 -3.91 9.94 6.02
C ILE A 192 -3.52 9.59 7.46
#